data_65df5e3e42c48d77ba46ee0fa43012c7
#
_entry.id   65df5e3e42c48d77ba46ee0fa43012c7
#
_cell.length_a   1.000
_cell.length_b   1.000
_cell.length_c   1.000
_cell.angle_alpha   90.00
_cell.angle_beta   90.00
_cell.angle_gamma   90.00
#
_symmetry.space_group_name_H-M   'P 1'
#
loop_
_entity.id
_entity.type
_entity.pdbx_description
1 polymer ?
#
loop_
_entity_poly.entity_id
_entity_poly.type
_entity_poly.pdbx_seq_one_letter_code
_entity_poly.pdbx_strand_id
1 'polypeptide(L)'
;MAGQPKLKLSAASALLLVLTAWMVSSPPAVADEAQARTLLKAMTDYVGAQQSIAFDYDATLEVVTKDRQKLQLASSGTVSLARPDKIRTTRSGGFVDMETVFDGKTLTLFGKNKNLYTQVEVPGSLDNLVNELQKKFDRPLPAADLFITHSYDEITAAVTNVKDLGSGVVGGIECDYFAFRAKDVDWQIWVTQGAKPRPCRYVITSTGITDGPQYTVQLRNWKTGSEVGTPDFTFKPPSGAKQIGVDELKKVKDMGELPSNFTLGGK
;
A
#
# COMPACT_ATOMS: atom_id res chain seq x y z
N MET A 1 -94.91 -28.57 5.27
CA MET A 1 -94.79 -28.39 3.81
C MET A 1 -93.97 -27.19 3.59
N ALA A 2 -92.72 -27.34 3.39
CA ALA A 2 -91.84 -26.23 3.03
C ALA A 2 -90.67 -26.79 2.19
N GLY A 3 -90.64 -26.38 0.92
CA GLY A 3 -89.65 -26.84 -0.02
C GLY A 3 -88.25 -26.25 0.19
N GLN A 4 -87.26 -27.05 0.10
CA GLN A 4 -85.86 -26.59 0.15
C GLN A 4 -85.43 -26.09 -1.25
N PRO A 5 -84.73 -24.97 -1.34
CA PRO A 5 -84.12 -24.56 -2.58
C PRO A 5 -82.78 -25.27 -2.81
N LYS A 6 -82.58 -25.81 -4.02
CA LYS A 6 -81.35 -26.43 -4.47
C LYS A 6 -80.25 -25.36 -4.77
N LEU A 7 -79.16 -25.44 -4.06
CA LEU A 7 -78.00 -24.64 -4.33
C LEU A 7 -77.24 -25.17 -5.54
N LYS A 8 -77.10 -24.37 -6.61
CA LYS A 8 -76.26 -24.68 -7.78
C LYS A 8 -74.85 -24.28 -7.48
N LEU A 9 -73.93 -25.25 -7.38
CA LEU A 9 -72.51 -25.01 -7.30
C LEU A 9 -72.00 -24.63 -8.70
N SER A 10 -71.54 -23.39 -8.87
CA SER A 10 -70.82 -22.92 -10.04
C SER A 10 -69.35 -23.25 -9.85
N ALA A 11 -68.82 -24.09 -10.79
CA ALA A 11 -67.41 -24.39 -10.84
C ALA A 11 -66.65 -23.19 -11.44
N ALA A 12 -66.01 -22.42 -10.56
CA ALA A 12 -65.06 -21.42 -10.96
C ALA A 12 -63.67 -22.08 -11.09
N SER A 13 -63.21 -22.23 -12.36
CA SER A 13 -61.86 -22.71 -12.68
C SER A 13 -60.82 -21.67 -12.24
N ALA A 14 -60.13 -21.97 -11.15
CA ALA A 14 -58.96 -21.19 -10.70
C ALA A 14 -57.76 -21.57 -11.61
N LEU A 15 -57.42 -20.69 -12.55
CA LEU A 15 -56.22 -20.77 -13.36
C LEU A 15 -55.04 -20.32 -12.49
N LEU A 16 -54.28 -21.28 -11.91
CA LEU A 16 -53.03 -21.01 -11.19
C LEU A 16 -51.93 -20.72 -12.21
N LEU A 17 -51.62 -19.44 -12.40
CA LEU A 17 -50.42 -19.01 -13.12
C LEU A 17 -49.20 -19.27 -12.22
N VAL A 18 -48.48 -20.36 -12.46
CA VAL A 18 -47.16 -20.64 -11.87
C VAL A 18 -46.17 -19.75 -12.61
N LEU A 19 -45.85 -18.59 -12.05
CA LEU A 19 -44.68 -17.81 -12.45
C LEU A 19 -43.43 -18.56 -11.96
N THR A 20 -42.81 -19.38 -12.81
CA THR A 20 -41.46 -19.88 -12.62
C THR A 20 -40.51 -18.68 -12.80
N ALA A 21 -40.10 -18.06 -11.69
CA ALA A 21 -38.97 -17.12 -11.67
C ALA A 21 -37.72 -17.93 -12.01
N TRP A 22 -37.26 -17.80 -13.24
CA TRP A 22 -35.90 -18.21 -13.60
C TRP A 22 -34.93 -17.27 -12.86
N MET A 23 -34.40 -17.74 -11.73
CA MET A 23 -33.20 -17.15 -11.16
C MET A 23 -32.07 -17.42 -12.15
N VAL A 24 -31.78 -16.45 -12.97
CA VAL A 24 -30.53 -16.39 -13.72
C VAL A 24 -29.46 -16.17 -12.67
N SER A 25 -28.89 -17.25 -12.14
CA SER A 25 -27.64 -17.19 -11.40
C SER A 25 -26.57 -16.79 -12.40
N SER A 26 -26.24 -15.49 -12.43
CA SER A 26 -25.04 -15.03 -13.10
C SER A 26 -23.88 -15.84 -12.53
N PRO A 27 -23.05 -16.51 -13.34
CA PRO A 27 -21.85 -17.15 -12.82
C PRO A 27 -21.04 -16.05 -12.10
N PRO A 28 -20.40 -16.34 -10.96
CA PRO A 28 -19.48 -15.39 -10.36
C PRO A 28 -18.50 -15.00 -11.46
N ALA A 29 -18.36 -13.69 -11.71
CA ALA A 29 -17.39 -13.19 -12.67
C ALA A 29 -16.04 -13.77 -12.25
N VAL A 30 -15.53 -14.71 -13.04
CA VAL A 30 -14.16 -15.20 -12.87
C VAL A 30 -13.30 -13.99 -13.21
N ALA A 31 -12.74 -13.42 -12.17
CA ALA A 31 -11.91 -12.27 -12.24
C ALA A 31 -10.76 -12.55 -13.21
N ASP A 32 -10.64 -11.74 -14.26
CA ASP A 32 -9.72 -11.99 -15.36
C ASP A 32 -8.32 -11.47 -14.98
N GLU A 33 -7.33 -12.36 -14.93
CA GLU A 33 -5.92 -12.00 -14.70
C GLU A 33 -5.46 -10.89 -15.67
N ALA A 34 -5.90 -10.95 -16.94
CA ALA A 34 -5.54 -9.94 -17.94
C ALA A 34 -6.09 -8.55 -17.58
N GLN A 35 -7.30 -8.49 -17.03
CA GLN A 35 -7.89 -7.25 -16.57
C GLN A 35 -7.14 -6.69 -15.36
N ALA A 36 -6.81 -7.52 -14.37
CA ALA A 36 -6.02 -7.10 -13.21
C ALA A 36 -4.66 -6.50 -13.62
N ARG A 37 -3.96 -7.16 -14.55
CA ARG A 37 -2.69 -6.63 -15.09
C ARG A 37 -2.88 -5.33 -15.86
N THR A 38 -3.95 -5.19 -16.63
CA THR A 38 -4.26 -3.97 -17.37
C THR A 38 -4.52 -2.80 -16.44
N LEU A 39 -5.33 -2.99 -15.40
CA LEU A 39 -5.65 -1.95 -14.43
C LEU A 39 -4.44 -1.59 -13.55
N LEU A 40 -3.64 -2.59 -13.15
CA LEU A 40 -2.37 -2.34 -12.45
C LEU A 40 -1.43 -1.50 -13.32
N LYS A 41 -1.28 -1.86 -14.61
CA LYS A 41 -0.45 -1.09 -15.54
C LYS A 41 -0.95 0.33 -15.72
N ALA A 42 -2.24 0.53 -15.88
CA ALA A 42 -2.83 1.87 -15.98
C ALA A 42 -2.53 2.72 -14.73
N MET A 43 -2.58 2.11 -13.54
CA MET A 43 -2.23 2.79 -12.29
C MET A 43 -0.74 3.17 -12.26
N THR A 44 0.17 2.24 -12.57
CA THR A 44 1.61 2.51 -12.56
C THR A 44 2.02 3.53 -13.62
N ASP A 45 1.42 3.48 -14.81
CA ASP A 45 1.64 4.46 -15.88
C ASP A 45 1.15 5.85 -15.44
N TYR A 46 -0.04 5.94 -14.84
CA TYR A 46 -0.56 7.21 -14.32
C TYR A 46 0.35 7.79 -13.23
N VAL A 47 0.75 7.00 -12.24
CA VAL A 47 1.63 7.44 -11.15
C VAL A 47 3.00 7.82 -11.68
N GLY A 48 3.57 7.03 -12.60
CA GLY A 48 4.87 7.30 -13.23
C GLY A 48 4.92 8.59 -14.05
N ALA A 49 3.81 8.96 -14.67
CA ALA A 49 3.69 10.19 -15.47
C ALA A 49 3.61 11.48 -14.61
N GLN A 50 3.33 11.38 -13.31
CA GLN A 50 3.21 12.56 -12.46
C GLN A 50 4.59 13.16 -12.15
N GLN A 51 4.80 14.44 -12.44
CA GLN A 51 6.03 15.16 -12.10
C GLN A 51 6.16 15.42 -10.60
N SER A 52 5.04 15.63 -9.92
CA SER A 52 5.01 15.81 -8.47
C SER A 52 3.82 15.08 -7.86
N ILE A 53 4.05 14.45 -6.72
CA ILE A 53 3.06 13.70 -5.96
C ILE A 53 3.21 14.07 -4.49
N ALA A 54 2.10 14.22 -3.78
CA ALA A 54 2.08 14.26 -2.32
C ALA A 54 0.90 13.45 -1.78
N PHE A 55 1.10 12.80 -0.65
CA PHE A 55 0.06 12.08 0.06
C PHE A 55 0.42 11.89 1.52
N ASP A 56 -0.59 11.61 2.33
CA ASP A 56 -0.45 11.10 3.68
C ASP A 56 -0.61 9.59 3.67
N TYR A 57 -0.01 8.91 4.64
CA TYR A 57 -0.19 7.47 4.77
C TYR A 57 -0.32 7.02 6.22
N ASP A 58 -1.02 5.91 6.40
CA ASP A 58 -1.00 5.10 7.62
C ASP A 58 -0.41 3.74 7.27
N ALA A 59 0.54 3.29 8.06
CA ALA A 59 1.20 2.01 7.84
C ALA A 59 1.20 1.15 9.10
N THR A 60 1.14 -0.16 8.89
CA THR A 60 1.26 -1.17 9.93
C THR A 60 2.32 -2.19 9.51
N LEU A 61 3.30 -2.40 10.36
CA LEU A 61 4.29 -3.45 10.23
C LEU A 61 3.97 -4.55 11.22
N GLU A 62 3.70 -5.76 10.73
CA GLU A 62 3.63 -6.94 11.59
C GLU A 62 5.03 -7.47 11.86
N VAL A 63 5.25 -7.87 13.09
CA VAL A 63 6.45 -8.59 13.52
C VAL A 63 6.04 -9.84 14.27
N VAL A 64 6.83 -10.91 14.14
CA VAL A 64 6.60 -12.18 14.84
C VAL A 64 7.68 -12.33 15.87
N THR A 65 7.30 -12.53 17.12
CA THR A 65 8.23 -12.78 18.24
C THR A 65 8.71 -14.23 18.23
N LYS A 66 9.71 -14.56 19.04
CA LYS A 66 10.23 -15.94 19.17
C LYS A 66 9.19 -16.93 19.69
N ASP A 67 8.25 -16.46 20.51
CA ASP A 67 7.13 -17.22 21.03
C ASP A 67 5.90 -17.20 20.10
N ARG A 68 6.10 -16.72 18.84
CA ARG A 68 5.10 -16.69 17.77
C ARG A 68 3.93 -15.74 18.01
N GLN A 69 4.09 -14.75 18.87
CA GLN A 69 3.12 -13.67 18.97
C GLN A 69 3.26 -12.72 17.76
N LYS A 70 2.17 -12.43 17.07
CA LYS A 70 2.11 -11.38 16.03
C LYS A 70 1.78 -10.04 16.69
N LEU A 71 2.66 -9.08 16.48
CA LEU A 71 2.48 -7.70 16.96
C LEU A 71 2.36 -6.77 15.77
N GLN A 72 1.53 -5.74 15.89
CA GLN A 72 1.35 -4.71 14.87
C GLN A 72 1.92 -3.39 15.36
N LEU A 73 2.88 -2.85 14.62
CA LEU A 73 3.52 -1.57 14.88
C LEU A 73 2.98 -0.53 13.90
N ALA A 74 2.12 0.35 14.42
CA ALA A 74 1.50 1.39 13.61
C ALA A 74 2.39 2.62 13.48
N SER A 75 2.36 3.25 12.32
CA SER A 75 2.96 4.56 12.06
C SER A 75 2.16 5.32 11.02
N SER A 76 2.26 6.64 11.05
CA SER A 76 1.68 7.53 10.04
C SER A 76 2.75 8.46 9.52
N GLY A 77 2.54 9.02 8.34
CA GLY A 77 3.48 9.98 7.78
C GLY A 77 2.98 10.66 6.53
N THR A 78 3.88 11.41 5.93
CA THR A 78 3.63 12.15 4.69
C THR A 78 4.72 11.82 3.67
N VAL A 79 4.38 11.91 2.41
CA VAL A 79 5.32 11.83 1.30
C VAL A 79 5.08 13.01 0.39
N SER A 80 6.15 13.68 0.00
CA SER A 80 6.18 14.62 -1.11
C SER A 80 7.34 14.25 -2.01
N LEU A 81 7.10 14.07 -3.30
CA LEU A 81 8.14 13.82 -4.28
C LEU A 81 8.01 14.76 -5.47
N ALA A 82 9.14 15.08 -6.07
CA ALA A 82 9.25 15.76 -7.36
C ALA A 82 10.29 15.05 -8.20
N ARG A 83 9.85 14.57 -9.37
CA ARG A 83 10.74 13.88 -10.30
C ARG A 83 11.69 14.87 -10.97
N PRO A 84 12.89 14.39 -11.34
CA PRO A 84 13.32 12.99 -11.25
C PRO A 84 13.97 12.58 -9.91
N ASP A 85 14.26 13.52 -9.00
CA ASP A 85 15.32 13.31 -8.01
C ASP A 85 15.05 13.89 -6.61
N LYS A 86 13.82 14.24 -6.28
CA LYS A 86 13.53 14.84 -4.97
C LYS A 86 12.43 14.10 -4.23
N ILE A 87 12.68 13.85 -2.96
CA ILE A 87 11.65 13.31 -2.05
C ILE A 87 11.85 13.81 -0.61
N ARG A 88 10.75 14.08 0.04
CA ARG A 88 10.70 14.33 1.48
C ARG A 88 9.61 13.46 2.08
N THR A 89 9.96 12.74 3.13
CA THR A 89 9.01 11.88 3.84
C THR A 89 9.11 12.11 5.33
N THR A 90 7.99 11.92 6.02
CA THR A 90 7.95 11.82 7.47
C THR A 90 7.40 10.47 7.88
N ARG A 91 7.82 9.95 9.02
CA ARG A 91 7.25 8.76 9.64
C ARG A 91 7.22 8.95 11.14
N SER A 92 6.04 8.88 11.73
CA SER A 92 5.83 8.99 13.17
C SER A 92 5.06 7.78 13.68
N GLY A 93 5.51 7.22 14.80
CA GLY A 93 4.89 6.07 15.47
C GLY A 93 5.40 5.98 16.90
N GLY A 94 4.93 5.01 17.68
CA GLY A 94 5.32 4.87 19.08
C GLY A 94 6.82 4.61 19.32
N PHE A 95 7.55 4.17 18.28
CA PHE A 95 8.97 3.79 18.36
C PHE A 95 9.82 4.50 17.29
N VAL A 96 9.24 5.36 16.47
CA VAL A 96 9.93 6.07 15.39
C VAL A 96 9.36 7.46 15.21
N ASP A 97 10.23 8.45 15.05
CA ASP A 97 9.90 9.77 14.56
C ASP A 97 11.04 10.26 13.68
N MET A 98 10.85 10.08 12.39
CA MET A 98 11.90 10.31 11.40
C MET A 98 11.42 11.23 10.28
N GLU A 99 12.37 11.94 9.74
CA GLU A 99 12.24 12.66 8.50
C GLU A 99 13.33 12.19 7.53
N THR A 100 12.96 11.96 6.28
CA THR A 100 13.89 11.62 5.21
C THR A 100 13.79 12.69 4.14
N VAL A 101 14.94 13.24 3.72
CA VAL A 101 15.02 14.23 2.64
C VAL A 101 16.07 13.80 1.64
N PHE A 102 15.72 13.82 0.37
CA PHE A 102 16.64 13.62 -0.74
C PHE A 102 16.49 14.77 -1.73
N ASP A 103 17.60 15.40 -2.08
CA ASP A 103 17.66 16.60 -2.93
C ASP A 103 18.22 16.34 -4.33
N GLY A 104 18.42 15.06 -4.70
CA GLY A 104 19.03 14.61 -5.96
C GLY A 104 20.53 14.30 -5.84
N LYS A 105 21.14 14.62 -4.71
CA LYS A 105 22.54 14.36 -4.43
C LYS A 105 22.74 13.73 -3.04
N THR A 106 22.09 14.27 -2.04
CA THR A 106 22.29 13.91 -0.64
C THR A 106 21.01 13.33 -0.07
N LEU A 107 21.09 12.12 0.47
CA LEU A 107 20.07 11.53 1.30
C LEU A 107 20.34 11.91 2.76
N THR A 108 19.39 12.57 3.39
CA THR A 108 19.42 12.88 4.82
C THR A 108 18.36 12.06 5.55
N LEU A 109 18.78 11.41 6.63
CA LEU A 109 17.90 10.74 7.59
C LEU A 109 18.00 11.48 8.92
N PHE A 110 16.89 12.00 9.41
CA PHE A 110 16.82 12.75 10.66
C PHE A 110 15.87 12.08 11.66
N GLY A 111 16.41 11.60 12.77
CA GLY A 111 15.67 11.05 13.91
C GLY A 111 15.33 12.17 14.89
N LYS A 112 14.07 12.62 14.86
CA LYS A 112 13.61 13.79 15.64
C LYS A 112 13.71 13.55 17.15
N ASN A 113 13.33 12.35 17.61
CA ASN A 113 13.37 11.99 19.04
C ASN A 113 14.78 12.05 19.64
N LYS A 114 15.81 11.80 18.83
CA LYS A 114 17.23 11.81 19.28
C LYS A 114 17.94 13.10 18.90
N ASN A 115 17.32 13.92 18.06
CA ASN A 115 17.91 15.11 17.45
C ASN A 115 19.25 14.80 16.73
N LEU A 116 19.29 13.64 16.05
CA LEU A 116 20.44 13.13 15.31
C LEU A 116 20.12 13.00 13.84
N TYR A 117 21.06 13.33 12.96
CA TYR A 117 20.92 13.11 11.54
C TYR A 117 22.17 12.49 10.92
N THR A 118 21.99 11.81 9.81
CA THR A 118 23.08 11.36 8.95
C THR A 118 22.83 11.77 7.52
N GLN A 119 23.90 11.97 6.78
CA GLN A 119 23.87 12.32 5.36
C GLN A 119 24.72 11.36 4.57
N VAL A 120 24.21 10.93 3.44
CA VAL A 120 24.87 10.01 2.51
C VAL A 120 24.80 10.60 1.10
N GLU A 121 25.91 10.64 0.40
CA GLU A 121 25.90 11.01 -1.01
C GLU A 121 25.38 9.83 -1.85
N VAL A 122 24.27 10.08 -2.56
CA VAL A 122 23.60 9.17 -3.48
C VAL A 122 23.16 9.97 -4.69
N PRO A 123 24.08 10.41 -5.54
CA PRO A 123 23.71 11.26 -6.67
C PRO A 123 22.85 10.50 -7.67
N GLY A 124 21.80 11.13 -8.20
CA GLY A 124 20.94 10.57 -9.24
C GLY A 124 19.45 10.68 -8.98
N SER A 125 18.70 9.84 -9.67
CA SER A 125 17.24 9.84 -9.62
C SER A 125 16.67 9.14 -8.37
N LEU A 126 15.35 9.26 -8.19
CA LEU A 126 14.61 8.47 -7.19
C LEU A 126 14.76 6.97 -7.41
N ASP A 127 14.81 6.52 -8.67
CA ASP A 127 15.02 5.11 -9.00
C ASP A 127 16.39 4.64 -8.52
N ASN A 128 17.45 5.48 -8.73
CA ASN A 128 18.77 5.19 -8.21
C ASN A 128 18.78 5.15 -6.67
N LEU A 129 18.11 6.09 -6.02
CA LEU A 129 17.99 6.11 -4.55
C LEU A 129 17.38 4.81 -4.01
N VAL A 130 16.27 4.35 -4.58
CA VAL A 130 15.61 3.10 -4.16
C VAL A 130 16.55 1.90 -4.33
N ASN A 131 17.24 1.81 -5.48
CA ASN A 131 18.19 0.75 -5.74
C ASN A 131 19.39 0.75 -4.78
N GLU A 132 19.95 1.92 -4.47
CA GLU A 132 21.08 2.06 -3.56
C GLU A 132 20.69 1.72 -2.11
N LEU A 133 19.50 2.14 -1.66
CA LEU A 133 18.99 1.79 -0.35
C LEU A 133 18.82 0.29 -0.18
N GLN A 134 18.28 -0.39 -1.19
CA GLN A 134 18.13 -1.84 -1.17
C GLN A 134 19.48 -2.57 -1.21
N LYS A 135 20.37 -2.19 -2.14
CA LYS A 135 21.63 -2.93 -2.39
C LYS A 135 22.71 -2.67 -1.37
N LYS A 136 22.89 -1.41 -0.94
CA LYS A 136 24.02 -1.01 -0.08
C LYS A 136 23.67 -0.97 1.40
N PHE A 137 22.40 -0.68 1.72
CA PHE A 137 22.00 -0.47 3.10
C PHE A 137 21.09 -1.58 3.65
N ASP A 138 20.72 -2.56 2.81
CA ASP A 138 19.77 -3.63 3.16
C ASP A 138 18.49 -3.08 3.83
N ARG A 139 18.07 -1.91 3.33
CA ARG A 139 16.89 -1.18 3.82
C ARG A 139 15.91 -0.93 2.67
N PRO A 140 15.12 -1.94 2.30
CA PRO A 140 14.05 -1.71 1.34
C PRO A 140 13.08 -0.68 1.92
N LEU A 141 12.68 0.28 1.08
CA LEU A 141 11.58 1.18 1.41
C LEU A 141 10.28 0.49 0.97
N PRO A 142 9.49 -0.07 1.90
CA PRO A 142 8.28 -0.77 1.52
C PRO A 142 7.34 0.15 0.72
N ALA A 143 6.80 -0.36 -0.38
CA ALA A 143 5.95 0.36 -1.34
C ALA A 143 6.65 1.49 -2.14
N ALA A 144 7.96 1.71 -2.02
CA ALA A 144 8.68 2.67 -2.86
C ALA A 144 8.73 2.23 -4.33
N ASP A 145 8.67 0.94 -4.57
CA ASP A 145 8.54 0.29 -5.87
C ASP A 145 7.33 0.76 -6.68
N LEU A 146 6.27 1.22 -6.03
CA LEU A 146 5.10 1.83 -6.69
C LEU A 146 5.39 3.21 -7.31
N PHE A 147 6.49 3.86 -6.96
CA PHE A 147 6.80 5.24 -7.32
C PHE A 147 8.03 5.40 -8.22
N ILE A 148 8.73 4.32 -8.55
CA ILE A 148 9.83 4.33 -9.52
C ILE A 148 9.33 4.41 -10.96
N THR A 149 10.22 4.72 -11.91
CA THR A 149 9.84 5.00 -13.30
C THR A 149 9.24 3.79 -14.03
N HIS A 150 9.79 2.59 -13.82
CA HIS A 150 9.34 1.33 -14.42
C HIS A 150 8.65 0.42 -13.41
N SER A 151 7.80 1.01 -12.58
CA SER A 151 7.13 0.35 -11.46
C SER A 151 6.40 -0.94 -11.87
N TYR A 152 5.66 -0.94 -12.97
CA TYR A 152 4.93 -2.13 -13.43
C TYR A 152 5.84 -3.33 -13.65
N ASP A 153 6.91 -3.15 -14.40
CA ASP A 153 7.84 -4.23 -14.75
C ASP A 153 8.55 -4.76 -13.49
N GLU A 154 8.94 -3.86 -12.59
CA GLU A 154 9.63 -4.21 -11.35
C GLU A 154 8.72 -5.03 -10.41
N ILE A 155 7.50 -4.55 -10.12
CA ILE A 155 6.61 -5.23 -9.18
C ILE A 155 6.00 -6.51 -9.74
N THR A 156 5.98 -6.69 -11.07
CA THR A 156 5.42 -7.89 -11.71
C THR A 156 6.46 -8.90 -12.19
N ALA A 157 7.76 -8.57 -12.15
CA ALA A 157 8.84 -9.40 -12.70
C ALA A 157 8.86 -10.84 -12.14
N ALA A 158 8.56 -11.02 -10.86
CA ALA A 158 8.57 -12.32 -10.18
C ALA A 158 7.16 -12.91 -9.96
N VAL A 159 6.10 -12.27 -10.49
CA VAL A 159 4.72 -12.69 -10.27
C VAL A 159 4.41 -13.98 -11.03
N THR A 160 3.94 -14.98 -10.31
CA THR A 160 3.56 -16.31 -10.84
C THR A 160 2.06 -16.55 -10.88
N ASN A 161 1.27 -15.78 -10.14
CA ASN A 161 -0.20 -15.91 -10.11
C ASN A 161 -0.83 -14.55 -9.81
N VAL A 162 -1.95 -14.27 -10.45
CA VAL A 162 -2.72 -13.02 -10.29
C VAL A 162 -4.18 -13.38 -10.07
N LYS A 163 -4.84 -12.64 -9.20
CA LYS A 163 -6.27 -12.71 -8.98
C LYS A 163 -6.86 -11.32 -9.02
N ASP A 164 -7.88 -11.16 -9.81
CA ASP A 164 -8.80 -10.03 -9.65
C ASP A 164 -9.86 -10.43 -8.61
N LEU A 165 -10.03 -9.66 -7.60
CA LEU A 165 -10.97 -9.91 -6.49
C LEU A 165 -12.20 -8.99 -6.56
N GLY A 166 -12.38 -8.31 -7.70
CA GLY A 166 -13.46 -7.36 -7.93
C GLY A 166 -13.16 -6.01 -7.29
N SER A 167 -14.08 -5.50 -6.47
CA SER A 167 -13.94 -4.21 -5.82
C SER A 167 -13.94 -4.32 -4.29
N GLY A 168 -13.41 -3.30 -3.63
CA GLY A 168 -13.43 -3.15 -2.17
C GLY A 168 -13.43 -1.67 -1.79
N VAL A 169 -13.88 -1.36 -0.56
CA VAL A 169 -13.95 0.01 -0.07
C VAL A 169 -12.79 0.29 0.88
N VAL A 170 -11.98 1.30 0.57
CA VAL A 170 -10.83 1.74 1.37
C VAL A 170 -11.00 3.22 1.74
N GLY A 171 -11.16 3.52 3.04
CA GLY A 171 -11.36 4.90 3.49
C GLY A 171 -12.60 5.58 2.88
N GLY A 172 -13.64 4.82 2.57
CA GLY A 172 -14.87 5.32 1.93
C GLY A 172 -14.78 5.45 0.40
N ILE A 173 -13.67 5.05 -0.21
CA ILE A 173 -13.46 5.09 -1.67
C ILE A 173 -13.55 3.67 -2.21
N GLU A 174 -14.37 3.45 -3.25
CA GLU A 174 -14.40 2.19 -3.98
C GLU A 174 -13.16 2.05 -4.85
N CYS A 175 -12.50 0.92 -4.73
CA CYS A 175 -11.24 0.61 -5.41
C CYS A 175 -11.32 -0.78 -6.04
N ASP A 176 -10.72 -0.97 -7.22
CA ASP A 176 -10.47 -2.30 -7.76
C ASP A 176 -9.44 -3.01 -6.88
N TYR A 177 -9.62 -4.32 -6.70
CA TYR A 177 -8.86 -5.11 -5.73
C TYR A 177 -8.17 -6.31 -6.38
N PHE A 178 -6.85 -6.36 -6.28
CA PHE A 178 -6.03 -7.40 -6.90
C PHE A 178 -5.10 -8.07 -5.90
N ALA A 179 -4.82 -9.36 -6.14
CA ALA A 179 -3.82 -10.12 -5.38
C ALA A 179 -2.82 -10.78 -6.33
N PHE A 180 -1.57 -10.75 -5.93
CA PHE A 180 -0.42 -11.24 -6.70
C PHE A 180 0.44 -12.15 -5.83
N ARG A 181 0.98 -13.19 -6.44
CA ARG A 181 1.89 -14.13 -5.81
C ARG A 181 3.24 -14.13 -6.48
N ALA A 182 4.31 -14.05 -5.69
CA ALA A 182 5.67 -14.31 -6.09
C ALA A 182 6.31 -15.38 -5.19
N LYS A 183 7.58 -15.71 -5.40
CA LYS A 183 8.25 -16.83 -4.71
C LYS A 183 8.22 -16.70 -3.18
N ASP A 184 8.64 -15.55 -2.66
CA ASP A 184 8.84 -15.33 -1.23
C ASP A 184 7.90 -14.25 -0.66
N VAL A 185 6.98 -13.74 -1.49
CA VAL A 185 6.07 -12.65 -1.16
C VAL A 185 4.74 -12.78 -1.89
N ASP A 186 3.63 -12.64 -1.16
CA ASP A 186 2.33 -12.34 -1.72
C ASP A 186 2.03 -10.86 -1.48
N TRP A 187 1.36 -10.20 -2.43
CA TRP A 187 0.96 -8.84 -2.24
C TRP A 187 -0.41 -8.54 -2.81
N GLN A 188 -1.05 -7.53 -2.26
CA GLN A 188 -2.39 -7.12 -2.62
C GLN A 188 -2.42 -5.62 -2.79
N ILE A 189 -3.19 -5.13 -3.75
CA ILE A 189 -3.31 -3.70 -4.01
C ILE A 189 -4.76 -3.33 -4.30
N TRP A 190 -5.18 -2.20 -3.76
CA TRP A 190 -6.44 -1.53 -4.05
C TRP A 190 -6.14 -0.26 -4.85
N VAL A 191 -6.78 -0.12 -6.00
CA VAL A 191 -6.56 0.96 -6.96
C VAL A 191 -7.85 1.73 -7.17
N THR A 192 -7.82 3.07 -7.07
CA THR A 192 -9.02 3.87 -7.35
C THR A 192 -9.49 3.67 -8.77
N GLN A 193 -10.80 3.61 -8.95
CA GLN A 193 -11.43 3.54 -10.26
C GLN A 193 -11.38 4.86 -11.02
N GLY A 194 -11.52 4.81 -12.34
CA GLY A 194 -11.64 5.99 -13.22
C GLY A 194 -10.34 6.41 -13.90
N ALA A 195 -10.31 7.63 -14.43
CA ALA A 195 -9.26 8.13 -15.34
C ALA A 195 -7.93 8.48 -14.65
N LYS A 196 -7.90 8.54 -13.33
CA LYS A 196 -6.70 8.86 -12.52
C LYS A 196 -6.45 7.75 -11.49
N PRO A 197 -6.16 6.52 -11.94
CA PRO A 197 -6.00 5.39 -11.03
C PRO A 197 -4.76 5.58 -10.15
N ARG A 198 -4.92 5.39 -8.85
CA ARG A 198 -3.86 5.55 -7.86
C ARG A 198 -4.00 4.49 -6.77
N PRO A 199 -2.91 4.11 -6.08
CA PRO A 199 -3.01 3.15 -4.99
C PRO A 199 -3.78 3.75 -3.81
N CYS A 200 -4.76 2.99 -3.30
CA CYS A 200 -5.50 3.29 -2.06
C CYS A 200 -4.84 2.59 -0.87
N ARG A 201 -4.51 1.32 -1.07
CA ARG A 201 -3.92 0.45 -0.05
C ARG A 201 -3.02 -0.58 -0.72
N TYR A 202 -1.93 -0.91 -0.05
CA TYR A 202 -0.98 -1.93 -0.48
C TYR A 202 -0.62 -2.82 0.71
N VAL A 203 -0.65 -4.13 0.52
CA VAL A 203 -0.33 -5.13 1.55
C VAL A 203 0.72 -6.05 0.99
N ILE A 204 1.82 -6.23 1.71
CA ILE A 204 2.90 -7.16 1.38
C ILE A 204 2.95 -8.22 2.47
N THR A 205 2.89 -9.49 2.10
CA THR A 205 2.98 -10.64 3.02
C THR A 205 4.29 -11.39 2.77
N SER A 206 5.15 -11.48 3.76
CA SER A 206 6.41 -12.22 3.67
C SER A 206 6.16 -13.72 3.85
N THR A 207 5.98 -14.46 2.75
CA THR A 207 5.64 -15.90 2.80
C THR A 207 6.84 -16.77 3.19
N GLY A 208 8.07 -16.27 3.04
CA GLY A 208 9.30 -16.95 3.50
C GLY A 208 9.57 -16.82 5.00
N ILE A 209 8.75 -16.08 5.74
CA ILE A 209 8.87 -15.90 7.19
C ILE A 209 7.71 -16.64 7.88
N THR A 210 8.01 -17.35 8.96
CA THR A 210 6.98 -18.06 9.75
C THR A 210 5.87 -17.11 10.17
N ASP A 211 4.61 -17.57 10.06
CA ASP A 211 3.38 -16.84 10.32
C ASP A 211 3.11 -15.68 9.37
N GLY A 212 3.89 -15.52 8.29
CA GLY A 212 3.63 -14.60 7.20
C GLY A 212 3.37 -13.15 7.64
N PRO A 213 4.33 -12.47 8.30
CA PRO A 213 4.10 -11.10 8.75
C PRO A 213 3.83 -10.17 7.57
N GLN A 214 2.97 -9.17 7.80
CA GLN A 214 2.51 -8.25 6.77
C GLN A 214 3.04 -6.83 7.01
N TYR A 215 3.31 -6.14 5.91
CA TYR A 215 3.38 -4.70 5.87
C TYR A 215 2.14 -4.19 5.13
N THR A 216 1.40 -3.30 5.77
CA THR A 216 0.24 -2.65 5.17
C THR A 216 0.46 -1.15 5.11
N VAL A 217 0.14 -0.53 3.99
CA VAL A 217 0.09 0.93 3.87
C VAL A 217 -1.21 1.35 3.22
N GLN A 218 -1.86 2.34 3.79
CA GLN A 218 -3.05 3.00 3.24
C GLN A 218 -2.72 4.45 2.93
N LEU A 219 -3.00 4.89 1.70
CA LEU A 219 -2.70 6.23 1.22
C LEU A 219 -3.94 7.11 1.30
N ARG A 220 -3.73 8.36 1.70
CA ARG A 220 -4.78 9.36 1.89
C ARG A 220 -4.33 10.72 1.33
N ASN A 221 -5.27 11.63 1.12
CA ASN A 221 -5.00 13.03 0.77
C ASN A 221 -4.07 13.18 -0.45
N TRP A 222 -4.27 12.31 -1.44
CA TRP A 222 -3.46 12.26 -2.64
C TRP A 222 -3.57 13.55 -3.47
N LYS A 223 -2.42 14.10 -3.87
CA LYS A 223 -2.27 15.31 -4.69
C LYS A 223 -1.27 15.08 -5.79
N THR A 224 -1.47 15.71 -6.95
CA THR A 224 -0.54 15.67 -8.09
C THR A 224 -0.41 17.03 -8.75
N GLY A 225 0.70 17.28 -9.42
CA GLY A 225 0.93 18.51 -10.18
C GLY A 225 0.83 19.76 -9.30
N SER A 226 0.05 20.75 -9.73
CA SER A 226 -0.08 22.04 -9.01
C SER A 226 -0.72 21.94 -7.62
N GLU A 227 -1.47 20.86 -7.34
CA GLU A 227 -2.06 20.64 -6.01
C GLU A 227 -1.02 20.32 -4.93
N VAL A 228 0.17 19.86 -5.33
CA VAL A 228 1.28 19.56 -4.40
C VAL A 228 1.88 20.82 -3.78
N GLY A 229 1.75 21.97 -4.44
CA GLY A 229 2.39 23.20 -4.04
C GLY A 229 3.91 23.17 -4.28
N THR A 230 4.67 23.82 -3.41
CA THR A 230 6.14 23.94 -3.49
C THR A 230 6.81 23.34 -2.25
N PRO A 231 6.94 22.01 -2.15
CA PRO A 231 7.61 21.38 -1.02
C PRO A 231 9.09 21.80 -0.97
N ASP A 232 9.61 22.06 0.24
CA ASP A 232 11.05 22.29 0.46
C ASP A 232 11.76 20.93 0.55
N PHE A 233 12.61 20.62 -0.39
CA PHE A 233 13.44 19.40 -0.40
C PHE A 233 14.85 19.65 0.17
N THR A 234 15.07 20.76 0.84
CA THR A 234 16.34 21.09 1.49
C THR A 234 16.27 20.72 2.97
N PHE A 235 17.19 19.90 3.44
CA PHE A 235 17.31 19.66 4.88
C PHE A 235 18.05 20.80 5.55
N LYS A 236 17.45 21.34 6.60
CA LYS A 236 18.05 22.34 7.49
C LYS A 236 18.10 21.73 8.90
N PRO A 237 19.30 21.44 9.43
CA PRO A 237 19.40 20.86 10.76
C PRO A 237 18.70 21.75 11.80
N PRO A 238 17.80 21.19 12.61
CA PRO A 238 17.22 21.93 13.74
C PRO A 238 18.28 22.34 14.76
N SER A 239 17.95 23.30 15.61
CA SER A 239 18.86 23.74 16.68
C SER A 239 19.28 22.56 17.57
N GLY A 240 20.58 22.41 17.79
CA GLY A 240 21.16 21.36 18.59
C GLY A 240 21.19 19.97 17.92
N ALA A 241 20.74 19.83 16.68
CA ALA A 241 20.87 18.57 15.95
C ALA A 241 22.35 18.24 15.70
N LYS A 242 22.70 16.95 15.90
CA LYS A 242 24.07 16.46 15.73
C LYS A 242 24.13 15.52 14.53
N GLN A 243 25.14 15.73 13.68
CA GLN A 243 25.44 14.80 12.60
C GLN A 243 26.21 13.61 13.13
N ILE A 244 25.83 12.41 12.69
CA ILE A 244 26.50 11.16 12.99
C ILE A 244 26.86 10.43 11.68
N GLY A 245 27.85 9.54 11.75
CA GLY A 245 28.22 8.68 10.62
C GLY A 245 27.17 7.59 10.38
N VAL A 246 27.15 7.05 9.14
CA VAL A 246 26.23 5.95 8.75
C VAL A 246 26.41 4.71 9.61
N ASP A 247 27.67 4.38 9.95
CA ASP A 247 27.96 3.22 10.82
C ASP A 247 27.55 3.45 12.27
N GLU A 248 27.54 4.69 12.72
CA GLU A 248 27.03 5.07 14.02
C GLU A 248 25.51 4.99 14.05
N LEU A 249 24.83 5.36 12.95
CA LEU A 249 23.39 5.24 12.79
C LEU A 249 22.88 3.82 13.05
N LYS A 250 23.62 2.80 12.59
CA LYS A 250 23.29 1.38 12.83
C LYS A 250 23.29 0.99 14.32
N LYS A 251 23.96 1.76 15.15
CA LYS A 251 24.06 1.52 16.61
C LYS A 251 23.03 2.34 17.41
N VAL A 252 22.41 3.33 16.79
CA VAL A 252 21.42 4.20 17.45
C VAL A 252 20.08 3.47 17.46
N LYS A 253 19.65 3.05 18.63
CA LYS A 253 18.30 2.51 18.83
C LYS A 253 17.25 3.60 18.60
N ASP A 254 16.08 3.19 18.13
CA ASP A 254 14.93 4.08 17.89
C ASP A 254 15.05 5.00 16.65
N MET A 255 15.97 4.72 15.74
CA MET A 255 16.05 5.37 14.42
C MET A 255 15.31 4.57 13.34
N GLY A 256 14.14 4.02 13.69
CA GLY A 256 13.32 3.19 12.80
C GLY A 256 13.56 1.70 12.93
N GLU A 257 14.35 1.27 13.91
CA GLU A 257 14.46 -0.13 14.32
C GLU A 257 13.35 -0.49 15.31
N LEU A 258 13.06 -1.78 15.39
CA LEU A 258 12.10 -2.30 16.35
C LEU A 258 12.56 -2.02 17.78
N PRO A 259 11.63 -1.79 18.72
CA PRO A 259 11.99 -1.63 20.12
C PRO A 259 12.88 -2.77 20.63
N SER A 260 13.90 -2.42 21.40
CA SER A 260 14.92 -3.38 21.87
C SER A 260 14.41 -4.47 22.81
N ASN A 261 13.19 -4.32 23.33
CA ASN A 261 12.51 -5.32 24.15
C ASN A 261 11.81 -6.41 23.33
N PHE A 262 11.79 -6.29 22.00
CA PHE A 262 11.25 -7.34 21.12
C PHE A 262 12.38 -8.29 20.68
N THR A 263 12.16 -9.57 20.88
CA THR A 263 12.97 -10.60 20.28
C THR A 263 12.21 -11.18 19.10
N LEU A 264 12.68 -10.87 17.89
CA LEU A 264 12.03 -11.37 16.67
C LEU A 264 12.25 -12.88 16.53
N GLY A 265 11.24 -13.58 16.04
CA GLY A 265 11.33 -14.91 15.51
C GLY A 265 12.22 -14.89 14.26
N GLY A 266 13.09 -15.89 14.13
CA GLY A 266 13.86 -16.10 12.90
C GLY A 266 13.08 -16.93 11.87
N LYS A 267 13.74 -17.14 10.69
CA LYS A 267 13.28 -18.05 9.65
C LYS A 267 13.15 -19.47 10.19
#